data_49ccf65f5b659fb8c86b076a1ee1e66a
#
_entry.id   49ccf65f5b659fb8c86b076a1ee1e66a
#
_cell.length_a   1.000
_cell.length_b   1.000
_cell.length_c   1.000
_cell.angle_alpha   90.00
_cell.angle_beta   90.00
_cell.angle_gamma   90.00
#
_symmetry.space_group_name_H-M   'P 1'
#
loop_
_entity.id
_entity.type
_entity.pdbx_description
1 polymer ?
#
loop_
_entity_poly.entity_id
_entity_poly.type
_entity_poly.pdbx_seq_one_letter_code
_entity_poly.pdbx_strand_id
1 'polypeptide(L)'
;MDVLKRNNVKVSGRGEQPMVFAHGFGCDQNMWRYVTPAFEDEYRVVVFDYVGSGNSDLSAYDAKRYGSLEGYAQDILDICEALDLKNTILVGHSVSSMVAVLAANREPHRFAHLVLIGPSPRYVNDGEYIGGFDRPDIEGLLQMMDTNYVGWANFLGPAIMKNPDRPELGVELTESFCSTDPIMARRFAEATFYADNRADLASVSV
;
A
#
# COMPACT_ATOMS: atom_id res chain seq x y z
N MET A 1 -7.79 16.84 12.46
CA MET A 1 -8.59 15.65 12.03
C MET A 1 -8.07 14.47 12.80
N ASP A 2 -8.95 13.63 13.33
CA ASP A 2 -8.57 12.40 14.03
C ASP A 2 -7.97 11.40 13.02
N VAL A 3 -6.70 11.10 13.19
CA VAL A 3 -5.92 10.22 12.28
C VAL A 3 -6.46 8.80 12.26
N LEU A 4 -6.88 8.27 13.42
CA LEU A 4 -7.37 6.89 13.52
C LEU A 4 -8.69 6.73 12.74
N LYS A 5 -9.54 7.74 12.80
CA LYS A 5 -10.77 7.78 12.03
C LYS A 5 -10.50 8.05 10.55
N ARG A 6 -9.61 8.99 10.24
CA ARG A 6 -9.20 9.32 8.86
C ARG A 6 -8.76 8.06 8.09
N ASN A 7 -7.92 7.26 8.70
CA ASN A 7 -7.33 6.07 8.10
C ASN A 7 -8.06 4.77 8.48
N ASN A 8 -9.28 4.84 9.03
CA ASN A 8 -10.06 3.66 9.45
C ASN A 8 -9.21 2.64 10.23
N VAL A 9 -8.40 3.12 11.17
CA VAL A 9 -7.45 2.28 11.90
C VAL A 9 -8.16 1.31 12.81
N LYS A 10 -7.75 0.05 12.78
CA LYS A 10 -8.19 -1.00 13.71
C LYS A 10 -6.99 -1.57 14.45
N VAL A 11 -7.17 -1.78 15.73
CA VAL A 11 -6.15 -2.38 16.60
C VAL A 11 -6.74 -3.64 17.22
N SER A 12 -6.00 -4.73 17.13
CA SER A 12 -6.33 -6.02 17.73
C SER A 12 -5.09 -6.66 18.34
N GLY A 13 -5.27 -7.84 18.91
CA GLY A 13 -4.19 -8.57 19.55
C GLY A 13 -3.88 -8.08 20.97
N ARG A 14 -3.11 -8.90 21.70
CA ARG A 14 -2.82 -8.73 23.14
C ARG A 14 -1.34 -8.59 23.48
N GLY A 15 -0.47 -8.68 22.45
CA GLY A 15 0.96 -8.45 22.62
C GLY A 15 1.29 -6.97 22.81
N GLU A 16 2.50 -6.70 23.28
CA GLU A 16 2.98 -5.33 23.52
C GLU A 16 3.67 -4.76 22.28
N GLN A 17 4.42 -5.60 21.52
CA GLN A 17 5.13 -5.13 20.34
C GLN A 17 4.17 -4.84 19.19
N PRO A 18 4.19 -3.62 18.63
CA PRO A 18 3.33 -3.27 17.52
C PRO A 18 3.76 -3.96 16.22
N MET A 19 2.77 -4.47 15.47
CA MET A 19 2.93 -4.95 14.11
C MET A 19 1.90 -4.25 13.23
N VAL A 20 2.36 -3.39 12.33
CA VAL A 20 1.51 -2.57 11.44
C VAL A 20 1.50 -3.18 10.06
N PHE A 21 0.31 -3.40 9.50
CA PHE A 21 0.12 -3.98 8.17
C PHE A 21 -0.39 -2.94 7.18
N ALA A 22 0.40 -2.65 6.16
CA ALA A 22 0.11 -1.70 5.10
C ALA A 22 -0.23 -2.43 3.81
N HIS A 23 -1.45 -2.17 3.29
CA HIS A 23 -2.00 -2.85 2.11
C HIS A 23 -1.40 -2.35 0.79
N GLY A 24 -1.52 -3.16 -0.27
CA GLY A 24 -1.08 -2.82 -1.62
C GLY A 24 -2.04 -1.90 -2.38
N PHE A 25 -1.62 -1.50 -3.58
CA PHE A 25 -2.45 -0.73 -4.52
C PHE A 25 -3.76 -1.46 -4.83
N GLY A 26 -4.87 -0.71 -4.81
CA GLY A 26 -6.20 -1.22 -5.11
C GLY A 26 -6.79 -2.18 -4.08
N CYS A 27 -6.15 -2.30 -2.93
CA CYS A 27 -6.61 -3.07 -1.78
C CYS A 27 -7.03 -2.15 -0.63
N ASP A 28 -7.50 -2.77 0.43
CA ASP A 28 -7.75 -2.17 1.74
C ASP A 28 -7.24 -3.10 2.86
N GLN A 29 -7.46 -2.75 4.11
CA GLN A 29 -7.02 -3.54 5.25
C GLN A 29 -7.60 -4.97 5.30
N ASN A 30 -8.72 -5.24 4.60
CA ASN A 30 -9.34 -6.57 4.60
C ASN A 30 -8.47 -7.62 3.90
N MET A 31 -7.51 -7.21 3.05
CA MET A 31 -6.56 -8.16 2.47
C MET A 31 -5.78 -8.95 3.53
N TRP A 32 -5.63 -8.41 4.72
CA TRP A 32 -4.89 -9.00 5.83
C TRP A 32 -5.71 -9.95 6.72
N ARG A 33 -7.03 -10.06 6.51
CA ARG A 33 -7.98 -10.77 7.39
C ARG A 33 -7.65 -12.24 7.67
N TYR A 34 -6.93 -12.90 6.75
CA TYR A 34 -6.49 -14.29 6.91
C TYR A 34 -5.08 -14.41 7.49
N VAL A 35 -4.35 -13.32 7.56
CA VAL A 35 -2.95 -13.27 8.02
C VAL A 35 -2.87 -12.81 9.46
N THR A 36 -3.53 -11.70 9.78
CA THR A 36 -3.42 -11.05 11.09
C THR A 36 -3.82 -11.91 12.29
N PRO A 37 -4.81 -12.83 12.21
CA PRO A 37 -5.15 -13.66 13.36
C PRO A 37 -4.00 -14.53 13.89
N ALA A 38 -3.04 -14.89 13.02
CA ALA A 38 -1.87 -15.68 13.43
C ALA A 38 -0.88 -14.89 14.31
N PHE A 39 -1.00 -13.57 14.36
CA PHE A 39 -0.11 -12.67 15.10
C PHE A 39 -0.74 -12.06 16.36
N GLU A 40 -2.05 -12.15 16.52
CA GLU A 40 -2.78 -11.46 17.58
C GLU A 40 -2.48 -11.98 19.01
N ASP A 41 -1.95 -13.18 19.14
CA ASP A 41 -1.53 -13.72 20.44
C ASP A 41 -0.24 -13.09 20.95
N GLU A 42 0.67 -12.70 20.04
CA GLU A 42 2.03 -12.25 20.40
C GLU A 42 2.25 -10.75 20.13
N TYR A 43 1.47 -10.14 19.24
CA TYR A 43 1.66 -8.76 18.80
C TYR A 43 0.43 -7.89 19.03
N ARG A 44 0.67 -6.58 19.14
CA ARG A 44 -0.35 -5.55 19.00
C ARG A 44 -0.51 -5.25 17.51
N VAL A 45 -1.51 -5.89 16.89
CA VAL A 45 -1.75 -5.79 15.44
C VAL A 45 -2.49 -4.51 15.11
N VAL A 46 -1.98 -3.77 14.13
CA VAL A 46 -2.60 -2.56 13.59
C VAL A 46 -2.81 -2.73 12.10
N VAL A 47 -4.06 -2.58 11.64
CA VAL A 47 -4.42 -2.50 10.22
C VAL A 47 -5.10 -1.18 9.95
N PHE A 48 -4.98 -0.67 8.73
CA PHE A 48 -5.54 0.63 8.37
C PHE A 48 -5.78 0.72 6.86
N ASP A 49 -6.55 1.72 6.45
CA ASP A 49 -6.74 2.08 5.05
C ASP A 49 -5.99 3.39 4.75
N TYR A 50 -5.22 3.43 3.68
CA TYR A 50 -4.71 4.71 3.16
C TYR A 50 -5.87 5.62 2.77
N VAL A 51 -5.70 6.93 2.94
CA VAL A 51 -6.71 7.89 2.46
C VAL A 51 -6.90 7.71 0.95
N GLY A 52 -8.16 7.49 0.56
CA GLY A 52 -8.53 7.14 -0.81
C GLY A 52 -8.78 5.65 -1.03
N SER A 53 -8.61 4.79 -0.02
CA SER A 53 -8.86 3.35 -0.07
C SER A 53 -9.82 2.91 1.02
N GLY A 54 -10.50 1.80 0.81
CA GLY A 54 -11.35 1.13 1.79
C GLY A 54 -12.38 2.06 2.43
N ASN A 55 -12.43 2.06 3.76
CA ASN A 55 -13.34 2.89 4.55
C ASN A 55 -12.62 4.12 5.18
N SER A 56 -11.53 4.58 4.58
CA SER A 56 -10.87 5.83 4.96
C SER A 56 -11.78 7.04 4.72
N ASP A 57 -11.51 8.14 5.39
CA ASP A 57 -12.24 9.38 5.16
C ASP A 57 -11.80 10.03 3.83
N LEU A 58 -12.59 9.84 2.78
CA LEU A 58 -12.30 10.38 1.45
C LEU A 58 -12.25 11.91 1.41
N SER A 59 -12.91 12.59 2.36
CA SER A 59 -12.86 14.05 2.45
C SER A 59 -11.47 14.58 2.85
N ALA A 60 -10.62 13.71 3.39
CA ALA A 60 -9.24 14.02 3.74
C ALA A 60 -8.27 13.92 2.56
N TYR A 61 -8.74 13.48 1.37
CA TYR A 61 -7.88 13.34 0.22
C TYR A 61 -7.40 14.69 -0.30
N ASP A 62 -6.09 14.85 -0.35
CA ASP A 62 -5.42 16.01 -0.93
C ASP A 62 -4.50 15.55 -2.08
N ALA A 63 -4.80 15.99 -3.30
CA ALA A 63 -4.07 15.56 -4.49
C ALA A 63 -2.58 15.95 -4.48
N LYS A 64 -2.19 17.00 -3.71
CA LYS A 64 -0.80 17.39 -3.56
C LYS A 64 -0.08 16.45 -2.58
N ARG A 65 -0.73 16.11 -1.45
CA ARG A 65 -0.21 15.16 -0.44
C ARG A 65 -0.01 13.78 -1.05
N TYR A 66 -1.02 13.27 -1.76
CA TYR A 66 -1.04 11.91 -2.32
C TYR A 66 -0.55 11.83 -3.77
N GLY A 67 0.11 12.87 -4.27
CA GLY A 67 0.74 12.88 -5.60
C GLY A 67 2.05 12.08 -5.70
N SER A 68 2.55 11.57 -4.56
CA SER A 68 3.72 10.68 -4.48
C SER A 68 3.57 9.73 -3.29
N LEU A 69 4.44 8.72 -3.20
CA LEU A 69 4.44 7.75 -2.09
C LEU A 69 4.75 8.39 -0.73
N GLU A 70 5.32 9.59 -0.72
CA GLU A 70 5.64 10.35 0.49
C GLU A 70 4.40 10.71 1.32
N GLY A 71 3.26 10.98 0.68
CA GLY A 71 2.00 11.25 1.39
C GLY A 71 1.46 10.01 2.10
N TYR A 72 1.63 8.85 1.49
CA TYR A 72 1.25 7.56 2.08
C TYR A 72 2.20 7.15 3.21
N ALA A 73 3.50 7.44 3.08
CA ALA A 73 4.46 7.28 4.18
C ALA A 73 4.10 8.15 5.39
N GLN A 74 3.62 9.38 5.14
CA GLN A 74 3.15 10.26 6.20
C GLN A 74 1.91 9.72 6.91
N ASP A 75 1.01 9.00 6.21
CA ASP A 75 -0.14 8.35 6.87
C ASP A 75 0.33 7.30 7.89
N ILE A 76 1.33 6.50 7.55
CA ILE A 76 1.93 5.52 8.48
C ILE A 76 2.53 6.23 9.69
N LEU A 77 3.30 7.30 9.49
CA LEU A 77 3.91 8.05 10.58
C LEU A 77 2.88 8.72 11.48
N ASP A 78 1.83 9.32 10.89
CA ASP A 78 0.72 9.91 11.63
C ASP A 78 0.00 8.86 12.51
N ILE A 79 -0.19 7.64 12.01
CA ILE A 79 -0.78 6.52 12.76
C ILE A 79 0.15 6.08 13.90
N CYS A 80 1.45 5.95 13.62
CA CYS A 80 2.44 5.61 14.65
C CYS A 80 2.48 6.65 15.76
N GLU A 81 2.38 7.92 15.42
CA GLU A 81 2.31 9.01 16.40
C GLU A 81 1.03 8.96 17.21
N ALA A 82 -0.14 8.84 16.55
CA ALA A 82 -1.44 8.82 17.21
C ALA A 82 -1.63 7.65 18.18
N LEU A 83 -0.97 6.52 17.94
CA LEU A 83 -1.00 5.32 18.79
C LEU A 83 0.21 5.19 19.73
N ASP A 84 1.15 6.16 19.72
CA ASP A 84 2.46 6.13 20.40
C ASP A 84 3.22 4.82 20.14
N LEU A 85 3.27 4.39 18.86
CA LEU A 85 3.96 3.15 18.48
C LEU A 85 5.46 3.35 18.46
N LYS A 86 6.17 2.42 19.10
CA LYS A 86 7.64 2.34 19.16
C LYS A 86 8.08 0.91 18.93
N ASN A 87 9.29 0.71 18.47
CA ASN A 87 9.81 -0.63 18.19
C ASN A 87 8.89 -1.44 17.27
N THR A 88 8.33 -0.78 16.26
CA THR A 88 7.27 -1.31 15.39
C THR A 88 7.84 -2.24 14.33
N ILE A 89 7.19 -3.37 14.12
CA ILE A 89 7.37 -4.18 12.90
C ILE A 89 6.40 -3.63 11.85
N LEU A 90 6.92 -3.13 10.74
CA LEU A 90 6.10 -2.60 9.65
C LEU A 90 6.10 -3.57 8.47
N VAL A 91 4.93 -4.13 8.18
CA VAL A 91 4.69 -5.08 7.08
C VAL A 91 4.08 -4.32 5.92
N GLY A 92 4.82 -4.20 4.82
CA GLY A 92 4.36 -3.52 3.60
C GLY A 92 4.21 -4.50 2.44
N HIS A 93 3.04 -4.52 1.82
CA HIS A 93 2.78 -5.33 0.62
C HIS A 93 2.86 -4.50 -0.65
N SER A 94 3.58 -4.99 -1.67
CA SER A 94 3.68 -4.34 -2.99
C SER A 94 4.20 -2.91 -2.87
N VAL A 95 3.46 -1.89 -3.36
CA VAL A 95 3.79 -0.47 -3.24
C VAL A 95 4.08 -0.05 -1.79
N SER A 96 3.38 -0.64 -0.82
CA SER A 96 3.59 -0.34 0.60
C SER A 96 4.94 -0.81 1.13
N SER A 97 5.66 -1.66 0.40
CA SER A 97 7.07 -1.93 0.70
C SER A 97 7.93 -0.68 0.56
N MET A 98 7.73 0.10 -0.49
CA MET A 98 8.47 1.36 -0.67
C MET A 98 7.94 2.47 0.24
N VAL A 99 6.63 2.51 0.48
CA VAL A 99 6.05 3.41 1.49
C VAL A 99 6.65 3.15 2.88
N ALA A 100 6.85 1.88 3.25
CA ALA A 100 7.50 1.49 4.50
C ALA A 100 8.97 1.93 4.57
N VAL A 101 9.71 1.79 3.47
CA VAL A 101 11.09 2.29 3.35
C VAL A 101 11.14 3.80 3.55
N LEU A 102 10.25 4.55 2.91
CA LEU A 102 10.18 6.01 3.05
C LEU A 102 9.83 6.43 4.49
N ALA A 103 8.87 5.76 5.12
CA ALA A 103 8.52 6.02 6.52
C ALA A 103 9.70 5.74 7.46
N ALA A 104 10.38 4.60 7.28
CA ALA A 104 11.54 4.23 8.09
C ALA A 104 12.72 5.17 7.90
N ASN A 105 12.99 5.62 6.68
CA ASN A 105 14.06 6.59 6.42
C ASN A 105 13.81 7.96 7.09
N ARG A 106 12.53 8.36 7.25
CA ARG A 106 12.16 9.61 7.94
C ARG A 106 12.25 9.51 9.45
N GLU A 107 11.73 8.43 10.04
CA GLU A 107 11.68 8.22 11.50
C GLU A 107 12.16 6.82 11.89
N PRO A 108 13.45 6.48 11.65
CA PRO A 108 13.96 5.13 11.87
C PRO A 108 13.81 4.66 13.32
N HIS A 109 13.83 5.58 14.28
CA HIS A 109 13.68 5.27 15.69
C HIS A 109 12.33 4.64 16.09
N ARG A 110 11.32 4.70 15.22
CA ARG A 110 10.01 4.09 15.46
C ARG A 110 9.94 2.62 15.09
N PHE A 111 10.82 2.18 14.18
CA PHE A 111 10.73 0.86 13.58
C PHE A 111 11.86 -0.06 14.07
N ALA A 112 11.49 -1.30 14.40
CA ALA A 112 12.44 -2.36 14.70
C ALA A 112 12.80 -3.16 13.46
N HIS A 113 11.80 -3.43 12.61
CA HIS A 113 11.95 -4.24 11.41
C HIS A 113 10.98 -3.79 10.31
N LEU A 114 11.42 -3.96 9.06
CA LEU A 114 10.56 -3.90 7.88
C LEU A 114 10.39 -5.30 7.29
N VAL A 115 9.15 -5.68 7.01
CA VAL A 115 8.81 -6.89 6.27
C VAL A 115 8.23 -6.45 4.92
N LEU A 116 9.01 -6.63 3.86
CA LEU A 116 8.68 -6.17 2.52
C LEU A 116 8.19 -7.35 1.67
N ILE A 117 6.91 -7.39 1.34
CA ILE A 117 6.27 -8.48 0.61
C ILE A 117 6.05 -8.04 -0.84
N GLY A 118 6.72 -8.71 -1.80
CA GLY A 118 6.65 -8.38 -3.21
C GLY A 118 7.12 -6.97 -3.55
N PRO A 119 8.29 -6.51 -3.02
CA PRO A 119 8.76 -5.14 -3.20
C PRO A 119 9.21 -4.89 -4.65
N SER A 120 8.95 -3.67 -5.14
CA SER A 120 9.59 -3.15 -6.34
C SER A 120 9.95 -1.68 -6.10
N PRO A 121 11.24 -1.30 -6.16
CA PRO A 121 11.64 0.09 -5.98
C PRO A 121 11.37 0.94 -7.21
N ARG A 122 11.17 0.33 -8.37
CA ARG A 122 10.82 0.99 -9.62
C ARG A 122 10.19 -0.01 -10.58
N TYR A 123 9.05 0.33 -11.16
CA TYR A 123 8.33 -0.53 -12.11
C TYR A 123 8.76 -0.31 -13.56
N VAL A 124 9.20 0.91 -13.92
CA VAL A 124 9.60 1.26 -15.28
C VAL A 124 11.04 0.85 -15.54
N ASN A 125 11.27 0.16 -16.67
CA ASN A 125 12.60 -0.15 -17.15
C ASN A 125 13.44 1.12 -17.37
N ASP A 126 14.75 1.07 -17.05
CA ASP A 126 15.64 2.22 -17.12
C ASP A 126 17.08 1.78 -17.43
N GLY A 127 17.47 1.89 -18.70
CA GLY A 127 18.77 1.37 -19.16
C GLY A 127 18.87 -0.13 -18.91
N GLU A 128 19.86 -0.54 -18.12
CA GLU A 128 20.06 -1.96 -17.76
C GLU A 128 19.16 -2.42 -16.61
N TYR A 129 18.47 -1.49 -15.92
CA TYR A 129 17.56 -1.84 -14.83
C TYR A 129 16.24 -2.37 -15.39
N ILE A 130 15.87 -3.58 -14.95
CA ILE A 130 14.63 -4.23 -15.35
C ILE A 130 13.60 -4.03 -14.24
N GLY A 131 12.66 -3.08 -14.46
CA GLY A 131 11.52 -2.82 -13.57
C GLY A 131 10.32 -3.72 -13.87
N GLY A 132 10.25 -4.24 -15.09
CA GLY A 132 9.20 -5.15 -15.53
C GLY A 132 8.24 -4.56 -16.57
N PHE A 133 8.20 -3.25 -16.74
CA PHE A 133 7.35 -2.56 -17.69
C PHE A 133 8.13 -1.51 -18.47
N ASP A 134 7.84 -1.37 -19.75
CA ASP A 134 8.24 -0.19 -20.48
C ASP A 134 7.27 0.98 -20.19
N ARG A 135 7.75 2.21 -20.31
CA ARG A 135 6.93 3.40 -20.04
C ARG A 135 5.61 3.42 -20.81
N PRO A 136 5.56 3.07 -22.12
CA PRO A 136 4.29 3.01 -22.87
C PRO A 136 3.28 1.99 -22.32
N ASP A 137 3.75 0.89 -21.71
CA ASP A 137 2.87 -0.11 -21.10
C ASP A 137 2.13 0.49 -19.89
N ILE A 138 2.86 1.23 -19.05
CA ILE A 138 2.26 1.94 -17.91
C ILE A 138 1.30 3.03 -18.41
N GLU A 139 1.67 3.81 -19.42
CA GLU A 139 0.81 4.82 -20.03
C GLU A 139 -0.49 4.19 -20.56
N GLY A 140 -0.40 3.03 -21.21
CA GLY A 140 -1.55 2.27 -21.68
C GLY A 140 -2.46 1.78 -20.55
N LEU A 141 -1.88 1.26 -19.46
CA LEU A 141 -2.64 0.84 -18.28
C LEU A 141 -3.37 2.02 -17.64
N LEU A 142 -2.71 3.16 -17.49
CA LEU A 142 -3.30 4.36 -16.92
C LEU A 142 -4.39 4.95 -17.80
N GLN A 143 -4.20 4.93 -19.13
CA GLN A 143 -5.22 5.35 -20.09
C GLN A 143 -6.45 4.45 -20.06
N MET A 144 -6.27 3.14 -19.86
CA MET A 144 -7.38 2.21 -19.69
C MET A 144 -8.19 2.53 -18.41
N MET A 145 -7.54 2.90 -17.31
CA MET A 145 -8.23 3.37 -16.09
C MET A 145 -9.10 4.61 -16.39
N ASP A 146 -8.57 5.57 -17.17
CA ASP A 146 -9.28 6.81 -17.50
C ASP A 146 -10.49 6.58 -18.41
N THR A 147 -10.44 5.57 -19.31
CA THR A 147 -11.47 5.34 -20.33
C THR A 147 -12.48 4.26 -19.95
N ASN A 148 -12.04 3.23 -19.23
CA ASN A 148 -12.87 2.09 -18.84
C ASN A 148 -12.33 1.43 -17.56
N TYR A 149 -12.58 2.07 -16.41
CA TYR A 149 -12.06 1.62 -15.11
C TYR A 149 -12.48 0.18 -14.76
N VAL A 150 -13.75 -0.16 -14.99
CA VAL A 150 -14.26 -1.52 -14.72
C VAL A 150 -13.61 -2.55 -15.65
N GLY A 151 -13.45 -2.23 -16.94
CA GLY A 151 -12.76 -3.08 -17.89
C GLY A 151 -11.27 -3.28 -17.51
N TRP A 152 -10.62 -2.23 -17.05
CA TRP A 152 -9.28 -2.29 -16.52
C TRP A 152 -9.19 -3.21 -15.29
N ALA A 153 -10.09 -3.08 -14.32
CA ALA A 153 -10.12 -3.90 -13.12
C ALA A 153 -10.32 -5.39 -13.45
N ASN A 154 -11.27 -5.70 -14.36
CA ASN A 154 -11.54 -7.06 -14.84
C ASN A 154 -10.34 -7.68 -15.58
N PHE A 155 -9.55 -6.88 -16.27
CA PHE A 155 -8.34 -7.33 -16.94
C PHE A 155 -7.19 -7.56 -15.93
N LEU A 156 -6.97 -6.59 -15.06
CA LEU A 156 -5.78 -6.58 -14.20
C LEU A 156 -5.90 -7.54 -13.01
N GLY A 157 -7.08 -7.69 -12.41
CA GLY A 157 -7.27 -8.56 -11.25
C GLY A 157 -6.79 -10.00 -11.46
N PRO A 158 -7.33 -10.72 -12.46
CA PRO A 158 -6.85 -12.08 -12.79
C PRO A 158 -5.39 -12.11 -13.25
N ALA A 159 -4.93 -11.08 -13.98
CA ALA A 159 -3.56 -11.01 -14.49
C ALA A 159 -2.52 -10.89 -13.37
N ILE A 160 -2.83 -10.16 -12.29
CA ILE A 160 -1.97 -10.04 -11.11
C ILE A 160 -1.98 -11.33 -10.31
N MET A 161 -3.16 -11.91 -10.07
CA MET A 161 -3.29 -13.09 -9.22
C MET A 161 -2.62 -14.33 -9.82
N LYS A 162 -2.57 -14.47 -11.14
CA LYS A 162 -1.92 -15.59 -11.87
C LYS A 162 -2.24 -16.96 -11.29
N ASN A 163 -3.47 -17.16 -10.85
CA ASN A 163 -3.91 -18.40 -10.20
C ASN A 163 -5.17 -18.96 -10.89
N PRO A 164 -5.01 -19.59 -12.07
CA PRO A 164 -6.14 -20.07 -12.87
C PRO A 164 -6.93 -21.18 -12.18
N ASP A 165 -6.30 -21.93 -11.25
CA ASP A 165 -6.98 -23.00 -10.50
C ASP A 165 -7.88 -22.45 -9.38
N ARG A 166 -7.75 -21.16 -9.05
CA ARG A 166 -8.53 -20.45 -8.05
C ARG A 166 -9.01 -19.09 -8.57
N PRO A 167 -9.90 -19.08 -9.56
CA PRO A 167 -10.36 -17.85 -10.23
C PRO A 167 -11.05 -16.87 -9.27
N GLU A 168 -11.63 -17.35 -8.17
CA GLU A 168 -12.26 -16.52 -7.15
C GLU A 168 -11.31 -15.47 -6.55
N LEU A 169 -10.00 -15.74 -6.53
CA LEU A 169 -9.01 -14.77 -6.05
C LEU A 169 -8.89 -13.56 -6.99
N GLY A 170 -8.96 -13.81 -8.32
CA GLY A 170 -8.99 -12.75 -9.32
C GLY A 170 -10.26 -11.92 -9.24
N VAL A 171 -11.40 -12.55 -8.97
CA VAL A 171 -12.69 -11.87 -8.77
C VAL A 171 -12.61 -10.97 -7.54
N GLU A 172 -12.12 -11.48 -6.41
CA GLU A 172 -11.97 -10.70 -5.18
C GLU A 172 -11.10 -9.45 -5.39
N LEU A 173 -9.97 -9.58 -6.08
CA LEU A 173 -9.11 -8.43 -6.37
C LEU A 173 -9.79 -7.43 -7.32
N THR A 174 -10.54 -7.91 -8.30
CA THR A 174 -11.34 -7.06 -9.20
C THR A 174 -12.39 -6.26 -8.43
N GLU A 175 -13.10 -6.90 -7.49
CA GLU A 175 -14.09 -6.24 -6.63
C GLU A 175 -13.42 -5.19 -5.74
N SER A 176 -12.24 -5.49 -5.20
CA SER A 176 -11.44 -4.54 -4.43
C SER A 176 -11.07 -3.31 -5.26
N PHE A 177 -10.59 -3.47 -6.49
CA PHE A 177 -10.35 -2.35 -7.41
C PHE A 177 -11.61 -1.53 -7.65
N CYS A 178 -12.74 -2.19 -7.96
CA CYS A 178 -14.00 -1.53 -8.25
C CYS A 178 -14.62 -0.80 -7.05
N SER A 179 -14.24 -1.13 -5.82
CA SER A 179 -14.70 -0.46 -4.60
C SER A 179 -14.01 0.88 -4.33
N THR A 180 -12.91 1.16 -5.00
CA THR A 180 -12.13 2.40 -4.83
C THR A 180 -12.65 3.50 -5.76
N ASP A 181 -12.64 4.76 -5.30
CA ASP A 181 -12.94 5.92 -6.16
C ASP A 181 -11.98 5.94 -7.36
N PRO A 182 -12.48 5.94 -8.61
CA PRO A 182 -11.63 5.82 -9.80
C PRO A 182 -10.58 6.93 -9.94
N ILE A 183 -10.91 8.16 -9.50
CA ILE A 183 -9.99 9.30 -9.59
C ILE A 183 -8.84 9.12 -8.60
N MET A 184 -9.15 8.70 -7.37
CA MET A 184 -8.13 8.45 -6.35
C MET A 184 -7.28 7.25 -6.70
N ALA A 185 -7.91 6.15 -7.19
CA ALA A 185 -7.20 4.97 -7.66
C ALA A 185 -6.24 5.30 -8.81
N ARG A 186 -6.68 6.11 -9.78
CA ARG A 186 -5.87 6.55 -10.92
C ARG A 186 -4.62 7.33 -10.46
N ARG A 187 -4.78 8.23 -9.47
CA ARG A 187 -3.65 8.98 -8.92
C ARG A 187 -2.71 8.13 -8.11
N PHE A 188 -3.24 7.19 -7.35
CA PHE A 188 -2.39 6.24 -6.61
C PHE A 188 -1.63 5.31 -7.55
N ALA A 189 -2.26 4.87 -8.67
CA ALA A 189 -1.58 4.12 -9.72
C ALA A 189 -0.40 4.92 -10.32
N GLU A 190 -0.62 6.20 -10.63
CA GLU A 190 0.42 7.09 -11.16
C GLU A 190 1.57 7.26 -10.17
N ALA A 191 1.26 7.56 -8.90
CA ALA A 191 2.27 7.66 -7.83
C ALA A 191 3.04 6.34 -7.61
N THR A 192 2.39 5.19 -7.82
CA THR A 192 3.00 3.86 -7.68
C THR A 192 3.89 3.52 -8.85
N PHE A 193 3.35 3.54 -10.06
CA PHE A 193 4.04 3.01 -11.24
C PHE A 193 5.17 3.90 -11.76
N TYR A 194 5.15 5.20 -11.46
CA TYR A 194 6.23 6.13 -11.81
C TYR A 194 7.21 6.40 -10.67
N ALA A 195 7.00 5.80 -9.48
CA ALA A 195 7.96 5.92 -8.39
C ALA A 195 9.35 5.37 -8.78
N ASP A 196 10.36 6.01 -8.24
CA ASP A 196 11.74 5.52 -8.27
C ASP A 196 12.36 5.67 -6.88
N ASN A 197 12.30 4.59 -6.12
CA ASN A 197 12.79 4.53 -4.75
C ASN A 197 14.12 3.75 -4.63
N ARG A 198 14.84 3.54 -5.72
CA ARG A 198 16.12 2.81 -5.71
C ARG A 198 17.14 3.45 -4.78
N ALA A 199 17.20 4.78 -4.79
CA ALA A 199 18.13 5.52 -3.93
C ALA A 199 17.75 5.41 -2.44
N ASP A 200 16.46 5.30 -2.13
CA ASP A 200 15.96 5.25 -0.75
C ASP A 200 16.37 3.96 -0.03
N LEU A 201 16.58 2.87 -0.78
CA LEU A 201 16.97 1.57 -0.23
C LEU A 201 18.33 1.64 0.50
N ALA A 202 19.26 2.44 0.00
CA ALA A 202 20.59 2.58 0.61
C ALA A 202 20.56 3.30 1.96
N SER A 203 19.46 3.98 2.29
CA SER A 203 19.30 4.77 3.52
C SER A 203 18.59 3.98 4.63
N VAL A 204 18.11 2.77 4.35
CA VAL A 204 17.42 1.94 5.35
C VAL A 204 18.40 1.48 6.43
N SER A 205 18.09 1.75 7.69
CA SER A 205 18.92 1.46 8.85
C SER A 205 18.25 0.55 9.91
N VAL A 206 17.07 0.01 9.58
CA VAL A 206 16.25 -0.85 10.45
C VAL A 206 16.04 -2.23 9.87
#